data_5a816e68048fda933f132b834306f3e5
#
_entry.id   5a816e68048fda933f132b834306f3e5
#
_cell.length_a   1.000
_cell.length_b   1.000
_cell.length_c   1.000
_cell.angle_alpha   90.00
_cell.angle_beta   90.00
_cell.angle_gamma   90.00
#
_symmetry.space_group_name_H-M   'P 1'
#
loop_
_entity.id
_entity.type
_entity.pdbx_description
1 polymer ?
#
loop_
_entity_poly.entity_id
_entity_poly.type
_entity_poly.pdbx_seq_one_letter_code
_entity_poly.pdbx_strand_id
1 'polypeptide(L)'
;IIPGVYQMMDGEINVQDIRNVDVDDLLGRDPINVDVESILGYVSGKTVLVTGGGGSIGSELCRQLVKHNPKCLIIFDIYENSAYDIQQELKMNCPYANVVTLIGSIRNNTRLEWIFSHYRPDIVYHAAAHKHVL
;
A
#
# COMPACT_ATOMS: atom_id res chain seq x y z
N ILE A 1 1.74 -1.69 -15.97
CA ILE A 1 1.55 -2.20 -14.66
C ILE A 1 2.77 -2.10 -13.80
N ILE A 2 2.60 -1.65 -12.66
CA ILE A 2 3.70 -1.51 -11.75
C ILE A 2 3.50 -2.41 -10.58
N PRO A 3 4.26 -3.42 -10.46
CA PRO A 3 4.03 -4.42 -9.43
C PRO A 3 4.78 -4.17 -8.14
N GLY A 4 5.23 -3.06 -7.89
CA GLY A 4 6.04 -2.85 -6.71
C GLY A 4 5.72 -1.59 -5.98
N VAL A 5 6.75 -0.97 -5.50
CA VAL A 5 6.66 0.23 -4.68
C VAL A 5 7.16 1.41 -5.48
N TYR A 6 6.49 2.53 -5.36
CA TYR A 6 7.02 3.74 -5.95
C TYR A 6 6.52 4.95 -5.20
N GLN A 7 7.29 6.01 -5.30
CA GLN A 7 6.94 7.26 -4.68
C GLN A 7 6.23 8.15 -5.65
N MET A 8 5.31 8.92 -5.14
CA MET A 8 4.54 9.82 -5.99
C MET A 8 5.02 11.25 -5.90
N MET A 9 5.98 11.50 -5.06
CA MET A 9 6.44 12.86 -4.88
C MET A 9 7.17 13.36 -6.08
N ASP A 10 6.92 14.53 -6.45
CA ASP A 10 7.67 15.21 -7.48
C ASP A 10 7.54 14.65 -8.85
N GLY A 11 6.96 13.55 -9.00
CA GLY A 11 6.89 12.94 -10.29
C GLY A 11 8.24 12.55 -10.82
N GLU A 12 9.18 12.40 -9.93
CA GLU A 12 10.51 12.07 -10.35
C GLU A 12 10.84 10.65 -10.24
N ILE A 13 9.90 9.85 -9.89
CA ILE A 13 10.15 8.48 -9.65
C ILE A 13 10.60 7.78 -10.90
N ASN A 14 11.67 7.10 -10.77
CA ASN A 14 12.18 6.32 -11.85
C ASN A 14 11.56 4.95 -11.78
N VAL A 15 10.77 4.63 -12.77
CA VAL A 15 10.08 3.36 -12.78
C VAL A 15 11.03 2.19 -12.69
N GLN A 16 12.21 2.33 -13.23
CA GLN A 16 13.16 1.25 -13.16
C GLN A 16 13.65 0.97 -11.77
N ASP A 17 13.73 1.99 -10.95
CA ASP A 17 14.12 1.78 -9.57
C ASP A 17 13.02 1.09 -8.82
N ILE A 18 11.79 1.43 -9.17
CA ILE A 18 10.66 0.87 -8.47
C ILE A 18 10.51 -0.60 -8.71
N ARG A 19 10.67 -1.02 -9.94
CA ARG A 19 10.32 -2.39 -10.22
C ARG A 19 11.31 -3.39 -9.69
N ASN A 20 12.36 -2.93 -9.06
CA ASN A 20 13.25 -3.86 -8.39
C ASN A 20 12.65 -4.40 -7.12
N VAL A 21 11.55 -3.81 -6.69
CA VAL A 21 10.92 -4.23 -5.46
C VAL A 21 9.52 -4.70 -5.76
N ASP A 22 9.31 -5.97 -5.63
CA ASP A 22 8.02 -6.59 -5.85
C ASP A 22 7.42 -6.83 -4.47
N VAL A 23 6.11 -6.63 -4.35
CA VAL A 23 5.45 -6.85 -3.07
C VAL A 23 5.63 -8.28 -2.58
N ASP A 24 5.60 -9.23 -3.48
CA ASP A 24 5.83 -10.62 -3.10
C ASP A 24 7.22 -10.79 -2.50
N ASP A 25 8.19 -10.11 -3.06
CA ASP A 25 9.54 -10.20 -2.54
C ASP A 25 9.64 -9.57 -1.18
N LEU A 26 8.89 -8.51 -0.95
CA LEU A 26 8.90 -7.87 0.35
C LEU A 26 8.37 -8.77 1.44
N LEU A 27 7.38 -9.57 1.10
CA LEU A 27 6.68 -10.34 2.11
C LEU A 27 7.07 -11.81 2.18
N GLY A 28 7.65 -12.33 1.14
CA GLY A 28 7.82 -13.76 1.06
C GLY A 28 9.22 -14.30 1.05
N ARG A 29 10.23 -13.44 1.05
CA ARG A 29 11.57 -13.92 0.88
C ARG A 29 12.49 -13.52 1.98
N ASP A 30 13.10 -14.50 2.59
CA ASP A 30 14.02 -14.25 3.66
C ASP A 30 15.28 -13.51 3.28
N PRO A 31 15.88 -13.82 2.16
CA PRO A 31 17.18 -13.23 1.86
C PRO A 31 17.20 -11.73 1.76
N ILE A 32 16.04 -11.12 1.61
CA ILE A 32 16.01 -9.68 1.44
C ILE A 32 15.47 -8.97 2.66
N ASN A 33 15.51 -9.62 3.80
CA ASN A 33 14.96 -9.02 5.00
C ASN A 33 15.53 -7.66 5.32
N VAL A 34 16.82 -7.48 5.13
CA VAL A 34 17.44 -6.20 5.44
C VAL A 34 16.86 -5.12 4.55
N ASP A 35 16.72 -5.42 3.28
CA ASP A 35 16.17 -4.46 2.34
C ASP A 35 14.71 -4.19 2.64
N VAL A 36 13.99 -5.21 3.06
CA VAL A 36 12.58 -5.05 3.39
C VAL A 36 12.41 -4.07 4.54
N GLU A 37 13.20 -4.22 5.59
CA GLU A 37 13.11 -3.32 6.71
C GLU A 37 13.44 -1.89 6.31
N SER A 38 14.44 -1.74 5.49
CA SER A 38 14.83 -0.43 5.02
C SER A 38 13.71 0.22 4.21
N ILE A 39 13.10 -0.54 3.33
CA ILE A 39 12.04 -0.04 2.48
C ILE A 39 10.80 0.29 3.29
N LEU A 40 10.42 -0.59 4.20
CA LEU A 40 9.24 -0.36 5.00
C LEU A 40 9.43 0.79 5.96
N GLY A 41 10.64 0.95 6.49
CA GLY A 41 10.92 2.06 7.38
C GLY A 41 10.83 3.41 6.70
N TYR A 42 10.91 3.41 5.38
CA TYR A 42 10.84 4.64 4.63
C TYR A 42 9.47 5.31 4.73
N VAL A 43 8.46 4.58 5.15
CA VAL A 43 7.11 5.13 5.22
C VAL A 43 6.87 5.99 6.45
N SER A 44 7.81 6.03 7.37
CA SER A 44 7.61 6.77 8.61
C SER A 44 7.27 8.23 8.31
N GLY A 45 6.17 8.69 8.85
CA GLY A 45 5.74 10.08 8.65
C GLY A 45 5.15 10.39 7.28
N LYS A 46 4.93 9.37 6.46
CA LYS A 46 4.44 9.60 5.12
C LYS A 46 3.03 9.04 4.94
N THR A 47 2.33 9.57 3.96
CA THR A 47 1.01 9.07 3.60
C THR A 47 1.19 7.96 2.59
N VAL A 48 0.67 6.80 2.92
CA VAL A 48 0.88 5.58 2.14
C VAL A 48 -0.45 5.04 1.64
N LEU A 49 -0.50 4.73 0.37
CA LEU A 49 -1.68 4.14 -0.24
C LEU A 49 -1.37 2.70 -0.63
N VAL A 50 -2.21 1.78 -0.20
CA VAL A 50 -2.06 0.37 -0.56
C VAL A 50 -3.26 -0.03 -1.39
N THR A 51 -3.06 -0.28 -2.67
CA THR A 51 -4.14 -0.77 -3.51
C THR A 51 -4.24 -2.27 -3.34
N GLY A 52 -5.44 -2.78 -3.29
CA GLY A 52 -5.64 -4.19 -3.01
C GLY A 52 -5.33 -4.53 -1.56
N GLY A 53 -5.52 -3.56 -0.67
CA GLY A 53 -5.13 -3.73 0.72
C GLY A 53 -5.93 -4.78 1.48
N GLY A 54 -7.06 -5.20 0.94
CA GLY A 54 -7.84 -6.24 1.59
C GLY A 54 -7.46 -7.66 1.16
N GLY A 55 -6.64 -7.78 0.13
CA GLY A 55 -6.22 -9.10 -0.33
C GLY A 55 -5.18 -9.70 0.59
N SER A 56 -4.76 -10.94 0.28
CA SER A 56 -3.82 -11.62 1.17
C SER A 56 -2.47 -10.91 1.20
N ILE A 57 -1.98 -10.49 0.06
CA ILE A 57 -0.69 -9.79 0.02
C ILE A 57 -0.84 -8.38 0.56
N GLY A 58 -1.87 -7.68 0.12
CA GLY A 58 -2.08 -6.29 0.55
C GLY A 58 -2.32 -6.16 2.04
N SER A 59 -3.09 -7.09 2.61
CA SER A 59 -3.38 -7.01 4.04
C SER A 59 -2.12 -7.27 4.86
N GLU A 60 -1.31 -8.22 4.42
CA GLU A 60 -0.06 -8.48 5.13
C GLU A 60 0.87 -7.28 5.02
N LEU A 61 0.90 -6.65 3.87
CA LEU A 61 1.70 -5.45 3.70
C LEU A 61 1.21 -4.36 4.65
N CYS A 62 -0.08 -4.19 4.78
CA CYS A 62 -0.62 -3.20 5.70
C CYS A 62 -0.21 -3.48 7.13
N ARG A 63 -0.21 -4.76 7.52
CA ARG A 63 0.22 -5.13 8.87
C ARG A 63 1.67 -4.74 9.11
N GLN A 64 2.50 -4.93 8.10
CA GLN A 64 3.90 -4.58 8.22
C GLN A 64 4.07 -3.06 8.25
N LEU A 65 3.38 -2.36 7.36
CA LEU A 65 3.54 -0.93 7.24
C LEU A 65 3.08 -0.16 8.46
N VAL A 66 2.01 -0.60 9.08
CA VAL A 66 1.46 0.15 10.20
C VAL A 66 2.43 0.20 11.37
N LYS A 67 3.34 -0.74 11.44
CA LYS A 67 4.33 -0.78 12.52
C LYS A 67 5.40 0.29 12.36
N HIS A 68 5.51 0.88 11.18
CA HIS A 68 6.54 1.86 10.90
C HIS A 68 6.04 3.29 10.97
N ASN A 69 4.90 3.47 11.60
CA ASN A 69 4.36 4.80 11.92
C ASN A 69 4.17 5.71 10.73
N PRO A 70 3.43 5.27 9.72
CA PRO A 70 3.10 6.17 8.62
C PRO A 70 2.19 7.28 9.13
N LYS A 71 2.25 8.42 8.47
CA LYS A 71 1.37 9.52 8.82
C LYS A 71 -0.08 9.12 8.58
N CYS A 72 -0.33 8.41 7.51
CA CYS A 72 -1.67 7.93 7.18
C CYS A 72 -1.51 6.70 6.30
N LEU A 73 -2.21 5.65 6.63
CA LEU A 73 -2.21 4.43 5.82
C LEU A 73 -3.58 4.30 5.18
N ILE A 74 -3.64 4.35 3.87
CA ILE A 74 -4.88 4.28 3.13
C ILE A 74 -5.01 2.90 2.50
N ILE A 75 -6.07 2.22 2.84
CA ILE A 75 -6.38 0.92 2.28
C ILE A 75 -7.40 1.13 1.18
N PHE A 76 -7.06 0.76 -0.04
CA PHE A 76 -7.96 0.94 -1.16
C PHE A 76 -8.21 -0.42 -1.81
N ASP A 77 -9.46 -0.82 -1.86
CA ASP A 77 -9.81 -2.11 -2.40
C ASP A 77 -11.21 -2.05 -2.98
N ILE A 78 -11.48 -2.94 -3.91
CA ILE A 78 -12.80 -3.03 -4.50
C ILE A 78 -13.72 -3.88 -3.62
N TYR A 79 -13.15 -4.71 -2.76
CA TYR A 79 -13.93 -5.60 -1.90
C TYR A 79 -14.07 -4.99 -0.52
N GLU A 80 -15.27 -4.53 -0.25
CA GLU A 80 -15.55 -3.79 0.96
C GLU A 80 -15.28 -4.60 2.23
N ASN A 81 -15.77 -5.83 2.24
CA ASN A 81 -15.63 -6.64 3.46
C ASN A 81 -14.18 -6.88 3.83
N SER A 82 -13.38 -7.25 2.84
CA SER A 82 -11.97 -7.51 3.10
C SER A 82 -11.25 -6.26 3.56
N ALA A 83 -11.59 -5.13 2.96
CA ALA A 83 -10.93 -3.88 3.31
C ALA A 83 -11.26 -3.46 4.73
N TYR A 84 -12.51 -3.58 5.12
CA TYR A 84 -12.87 -3.20 6.48
C TYR A 84 -12.40 -4.20 7.52
N ASP A 85 -12.25 -5.47 7.14
CA ASP A 85 -11.71 -6.45 8.06
C ASP A 85 -10.28 -6.12 8.43
N ILE A 86 -9.46 -5.77 7.45
CA ILE A 86 -8.08 -5.44 7.77
C ILE A 86 -8.02 -4.11 8.53
N GLN A 87 -8.90 -3.19 8.23
CA GLN A 87 -8.93 -1.94 8.96
C GLN A 87 -9.21 -2.19 10.44
N GLN A 88 -10.18 -3.02 10.73
CA GLN A 88 -10.51 -3.37 12.09
C GLN A 88 -9.33 -3.99 12.81
N GLU A 89 -8.71 -4.93 12.14
CA GLU A 89 -7.56 -5.61 12.73
C GLU A 89 -6.44 -4.63 13.06
N LEU A 90 -6.14 -3.72 12.14
CA LEU A 90 -5.07 -2.76 12.36
C LEU A 90 -5.40 -1.81 13.50
N LYS A 91 -6.65 -1.40 13.60
CA LYS A 91 -7.04 -0.48 14.66
C LYS A 91 -7.02 -1.16 16.02
N MET A 92 -7.29 -2.45 16.06
CA MET A 92 -7.22 -3.18 17.31
C MET A 92 -5.77 -3.34 17.77
N ASN A 93 -4.88 -3.60 16.83
CA ASN A 93 -3.48 -3.82 17.18
C ASN A 93 -2.70 -2.53 17.33
N CYS A 94 -3.10 -1.50 16.62
CA CYS A 94 -2.41 -0.21 16.67
C CYS A 94 -3.44 0.91 16.76
N PRO A 95 -4.03 1.11 17.92
CA PRO A 95 -5.14 2.08 18.05
C PRO A 95 -4.75 3.49 17.71
N TYR A 96 -3.48 3.81 17.83
CA TYR A 96 -3.01 5.16 17.54
C TYR A 96 -2.74 5.41 16.05
N ALA A 97 -2.82 4.37 15.24
CA ALA A 97 -2.51 4.52 13.83
C ALA A 97 -3.64 5.18 13.08
N ASN A 98 -3.29 6.01 12.13
CA ASN A 98 -4.27 6.67 11.28
C ASN A 98 -4.49 5.82 10.04
N VAL A 99 -5.55 5.04 10.05
CA VAL A 99 -5.87 4.12 8.98
C VAL A 99 -7.19 4.53 8.35
N VAL A 100 -7.16 4.71 7.04
CA VAL A 100 -8.34 5.12 6.27
C VAL A 100 -8.66 4.04 5.26
N THR A 101 -9.91 3.69 5.13
CA THR A 101 -10.34 2.68 4.18
C THR A 101 -11.21 3.33 3.11
N LEU A 102 -10.84 3.13 1.86
CA LEU A 102 -11.58 3.66 0.73
C LEU A 102 -11.91 2.51 -0.20
N ILE A 103 -13.12 2.52 -0.70
CA ILE A 103 -13.60 1.43 -1.55
C ILE A 103 -13.70 1.93 -2.98
N GLY A 104 -13.20 1.14 -3.90
CA GLY A 104 -13.29 1.49 -5.31
C GLY A 104 -12.36 0.62 -6.13
N SER A 105 -12.45 0.81 -7.44
CA SER A 105 -11.66 0.05 -8.39
C SER A 105 -10.45 0.86 -8.85
N ILE A 106 -9.31 0.21 -9.00
CA ILE A 106 -8.14 0.87 -9.56
C ILE A 106 -8.35 1.26 -11.02
N ARG A 107 -9.41 0.77 -11.63
CA ARG A 107 -9.73 1.14 -13.00
C ARG A 107 -10.56 2.41 -13.08
N ASN A 108 -11.03 2.89 -11.96
CA ASN A 108 -11.85 4.09 -11.94
C ASN A 108 -10.94 5.31 -11.81
N ASN A 109 -10.65 5.94 -12.93
CA ASN A 109 -9.73 7.08 -12.95
C ASN A 109 -10.23 8.25 -12.12
N THR A 110 -11.51 8.50 -12.16
CA THR A 110 -12.08 9.60 -11.39
C THR A 110 -11.86 9.37 -9.91
N ARG A 111 -12.09 8.14 -9.48
CA ARG A 111 -11.89 7.80 -8.07
C ARG A 111 -10.43 7.96 -7.67
N LEU A 112 -9.54 7.47 -8.51
CA LEU A 112 -8.12 7.58 -8.22
C LEU A 112 -7.67 9.03 -8.19
N GLU A 113 -8.13 9.83 -9.13
CA GLU A 113 -7.77 11.23 -9.13
C GLU A 113 -8.23 11.92 -7.86
N TRP A 114 -9.41 11.58 -7.41
CA TRP A 114 -9.91 12.17 -6.17
C TRP A 114 -9.03 11.77 -4.99
N ILE A 115 -8.66 10.49 -4.93
CA ILE A 115 -7.82 10.01 -3.84
C ILE A 115 -6.47 10.70 -3.85
N PHE A 116 -5.85 10.79 -5.02
CA PHE A 116 -4.53 11.40 -5.10
C PHE A 116 -4.57 12.88 -4.81
N SER A 117 -5.61 13.58 -5.24
CA SER A 117 -5.66 15.00 -4.98
C SER A 117 -6.07 15.30 -3.54
N HIS A 118 -6.88 14.46 -2.95
CA HIS A 118 -7.35 14.69 -1.60
C HIS A 118 -6.33 14.28 -0.54
N TYR A 119 -5.75 13.10 -0.70
CA TYR A 119 -4.83 12.56 0.31
C TYR A 119 -3.38 12.78 -0.02
N ARG A 120 -3.06 12.94 -1.29
CA ARG A 120 -1.69 13.17 -1.76
C ARG A 120 -0.71 12.15 -1.19
N PRO A 121 -0.92 10.87 -1.49
CA PRO A 121 -0.01 9.88 -0.95
C PRO A 121 1.41 10.08 -1.44
N ASP A 122 2.33 9.86 -0.55
CA ASP A 122 3.75 9.96 -0.86
C ASP A 122 4.26 8.67 -1.46
N ILE A 123 3.66 7.57 -1.08
CA ILE A 123 4.10 6.25 -1.51
C ILE A 123 2.87 5.42 -1.85
N VAL A 124 2.97 4.65 -2.92
CA VAL A 124 1.90 3.74 -3.30
C VAL A 124 2.46 2.33 -3.38
N TYR A 125 1.84 1.42 -2.66
CA TYR A 125 2.13 0.01 -2.79
C TYR A 125 0.99 -0.61 -3.56
N HIS A 126 1.29 -1.12 -4.72
CA HIS A 126 0.27 -1.62 -5.62
C HIS A 126 0.16 -3.14 -5.49
N ALA A 127 -0.74 -3.58 -4.64
CA ALA A 127 -0.94 -4.99 -4.41
C ALA A 127 -2.26 -5.49 -5.00
N ALA A 128 -2.96 -4.66 -5.73
CA ALA A 128 -4.19 -5.07 -6.37
C ALA A 128 -3.89 -6.13 -7.40
N ALA A 129 -4.68 -7.17 -7.39
CA ALA A 129 -4.40 -8.28 -8.26
C ALA A 129 -4.76 -7.99 -9.69
N HIS A 130 -3.85 -8.28 -10.55
CA HIS A 130 -4.12 -8.22 -11.96
C HIS A 130 -4.06 -9.56 -12.59
N LYS A 131 -3.58 -10.49 -11.87
CA LYS A 131 -3.33 -11.78 -12.45
C LYS A 131 -4.58 -12.43 -12.94
N HIS A 132 -5.68 -11.99 -12.46
CA HIS A 132 -6.91 -12.59 -12.92
C HIS A 132 -7.38 -12.05 -14.20
N VAL A 133 -6.72 -11.06 -14.61
CA VAL A 133 -7.14 -10.40 -15.77
C VAL A 133 -6.85 -11.19 -16.98
N LEU A 134 -6.12 -12.12 -16.83
CA LEU A 134 -5.72 -12.88 -17.97
C LEU A 134 -6.78 -13.46 -18.76
#